data_0cd53c2964e04ee311bddbaf7524d489
#
_entry.id   0cd53c2964e04ee311bddbaf7524d489
#
_cell.length_a   1.000
_cell.length_b   1.000
_cell.length_c   1.000
_cell.angle_alpha   90.00
_cell.angle_beta   90.00
_cell.angle_gamma   90.00
#
_symmetry.space_group_name_H-M   'P 1'
#
loop_
_entity.id
_entity.type
_entity.pdbx_description
1 polymer ?
#
loop_
_entity_poly.entity_id
_entity_poly.type
_entity_poly.pdbx_seq_one_letter_code
_entity_poly.pdbx_strand_id
1 'polypeptide(L)'
;RQLLGEFGEDAYIEPPLHANWGCNTYFSAHAYANFNLTLVDDGEVHIGEHTMIGPNCTIITTGHPIRPDLREKVTQYSLPVTIGRNVWLGANVTVLPGVTIGDNSVIGACSLVTKDIPANMVAFGQPCKVYREIGEHDDVYYWRDRMINPPYDQKQ
;
A
#
# COMPACT_ATOMS: atom_id res chain seq x y z
N ARG A 1 -4.31 23.34 -9.18
CA ARG A 1 -3.73 22.35 -10.12
C ARG A 1 -3.71 21.04 -9.38
N GLN A 2 -4.44 20.04 -9.87
CA GLN A 2 -4.48 18.72 -9.24
C GLN A 2 -3.08 18.10 -9.31
N LEU A 3 -2.54 17.65 -8.17
CA LEU A 3 -1.21 17.05 -8.10
C LEU A 3 -1.28 15.56 -8.47
N LEU A 4 -2.31 14.86 -7.99
CA LEU A 4 -2.54 13.43 -8.26
C LEU A 4 -3.46 13.23 -9.46
N GLY A 5 -3.36 12.07 -10.10
CA GLY A 5 -4.25 11.66 -11.21
C GLY A 5 -5.70 11.57 -10.76
N GLU A 6 -5.92 11.01 -9.57
CA GLU A 6 -7.19 11.03 -8.86
C GLU A 6 -6.94 11.29 -7.38
N PHE A 7 -7.85 12.05 -6.75
CA PHE A 7 -7.90 12.23 -5.32
C PHE A 7 -9.37 12.21 -4.90
N GLY A 8 -9.77 11.07 -4.35
CA GLY A 8 -11.17 10.76 -4.07
C GLY A 8 -11.76 11.59 -2.92
N GLU A 9 -13.07 11.50 -2.78
CA GLU A 9 -13.82 12.17 -1.71
C GLU A 9 -13.32 11.68 -0.34
N ASP A 10 -13.14 12.61 0.60
CA ASP A 10 -12.65 12.35 1.97
C ASP A 10 -11.33 11.57 2.05
N ALA A 11 -10.57 11.53 0.96
CA ALA A 11 -9.22 11.02 0.99
C ALA A 11 -8.29 12.02 1.69
N TYR A 12 -7.26 11.52 2.38
CA TYR A 12 -6.31 12.38 3.08
C TYR A 12 -4.89 11.82 3.06
N ILE A 13 -3.93 12.68 2.83
CA ILE A 13 -2.50 12.37 2.90
C ILE A 13 -1.83 13.33 3.85
N GLU A 14 -1.22 12.80 4.94
CA GLU A 14 -0.41 13.59 5.86
C GLU A 14 0.86 14.08 5.15
N PRO A 15 1.18 15.36 5.24
CA PRO A 15 2.42 15.87 4.66
C PRO A 15 3.67 15.43 5.46
N PRO A 16 4.85 15.34 4.82
CA PRO A 16 5.06 15.52 3.39
C PRO A 16 4.71 14.29 2.55
N LEU A 17 4.28 14.53 1.33
CA LEU A 17 4.19 13.53 0.26
C LEU A 17 5.39 13.72 -0.68
N HIS A 18 6.03 12.63 -1.08
CA HIS A 18 7.09 12.60 -2.07
C HIS A 18 6.62 11.81 -3.30
N ALA A 19 6.62 12.40 -4.46
CA ALA A 19 6.21 11.74 -5.69
C ALA A 19 7.11 12.16 -6.86
N ASN A 20 7.41 11.23 -7.78
CA ASN A 20 8.10 11.58 -9.02
C ASN A 20 7.20 12.46 -9.90
N TRP A 21 5.99 12.01 -10.15
CA TRP A 21 5.03 12.67 -11.03
C TRP A 21 3.74 13.08 -10.32
N GLY A 22 3.22 12.23 -9.45
CA GLY A 22 1.93 12.38 -8.80
C GLY A 22 0.76 12.07 -9.73
N CYS A 23 0.76 12.58 -10.95
CA CYS A 23 -0.34 12.42 -11.90
C CYS A 23 -0.61 10.96 -12.31
N ASN A 24 0.30 10.05 -12.04
CA ASN A 24 0.12 8.61 -12.27
C ASN A 24 -0.40 7.87 -11.02
N THR A 25 -0.72 8.60 -9.96
CA THR A 25 -1.25 8.03 -8.72
C THR A 25 -2.75 8.33 -8.59
N TYR A 26 -3.54 7.26 -8.43
CA TYR A 26 -5.00 7.27 -8.28
C TYR A 26 -5.33 6.89 -6.85
N PHE A 27 -5.73 7.86 -6.06
CA PHE A 27 -6.00 7.73 -4.64
C PHE A 27 -7.51 7.81 -4.41
N SER A 28 -8.14 6.65 -4.18
CA SER A 28 -9.60 6.52 -4.14
C SER A 28 -10.23 7.14 -2.88
N ALA A 29 -11.56 7.21 -2.86
CA ALA A 29 -12.32 7.80 -1.77
C ALA A 29 -12.00 7.17 -0.41
N HIS A 30 -12.02 7.99 0.64
CA HIS A 30 -11.80 7.60 2.03
C HIS A 30 -10.44 6.92 2.30
N ALA A 31 -9.54 6.91 1.32
CA ALA A 31 -8.20 6.38 1.54
C ALA A 31 -7.36 7.36 2.36
N TYR A 32 -6.51 6.82 3.22
CA TYR A 32 -5.65 7.59 4.11
C TYR A 32 -4.19 7.17 3.97
N ALA A 33 -3.29 8.13 3.91
CA ALA A 33 -1.86 7.89 4.05
C ALA A 33 -1.25 8.77 5.14
N ASN A 34 -0.43 8.14 5.97
CA ASN A 34 0.35 8.82 6.98
C ASN A 34 1.58 9.52 6.33
N PHE A 35 2.31 10.31 7.11
CA PHE A 35 3.40 11.14 6.63
C PHE A 35 4.55 10.36 5.97
N ASN A 36 5.28 11.05 5.09
CA ASN A 36 6.40 10.51 4.30
C ASN A 36 6.01 9.36 3.37
N LEU A 37 4.78 9.35 2.82
CA LEU A 37 4.48 8.47 1.70
C LEU A 37 5.39 8.85 0.52
N THR A 38 6.09 7.87 -0.03
CA THR A 38 6.97 8.04 -1.19
C THR A 38 6.43 7.23 -2.37
N LEU A 39 6.20 7.92 -3.48
CA LEU A 39 5.67 7.37 -4.72
C LEU A 39 6.72 7.49 -5.83
N VAL A 40 7.25 6.35 -6.30
CA VAL A 40 8.06 6.28 -7.52
C VAL A 40 7.09 5.88 -8.64
N ASP A 41 6.26 6.83 -9.03
CA ASP A 41 5.09 6.66 -9.88
C ASP A 41 5.35 7.00 -11.35
N ASP A 42 6.43 6.44 -11.93
CA ASP A 42 6.65 6.47 -13.39
C ASP A 42 5.61 5.63 -14.15
N GLY A 43 5.10 4.57 -13.53
CA GLY A 43 3.90 3.83 -13.91
C GLY A 43 2.74 4.14 -12.98
N GLU A 44 1.58 3.55 -13.24
CA GLU A 44 0.37 3.81 -12.46
C GLU A 44 0.44 3.19 -11.06
N VAL A 45 -0.04 3.94 -10.07
CA VAL A 45 -0.28 3.50 -8.69
C VAL A 45 -1.77 3.66 -8.40
N HIS A 46 -2.43 2.57 -8.07
CA HIS A 46 -3.84 2.56 -7.69
C HIS A 46 -3.98 2.22 -6.21
N ILE A 47 -4.57 3.12 -5.44
CA ILE A 47 -4.86 2.97 -4.00
C ILE A 47 -6.37 2.88 -3.84
N GLY A 48 -6.85 1.73 -3.41
CA GLY A 48 -8.28 1.45 -3.26
C GLY A 48 -8.94 2.19 -2.10
N GLU A 49 -10.25 2.25 -2.19
CA GLU A 49 -11.13 2.91 -1.23
C GLU A 49 -10.92 2.39 0.21
N HIS A 50 -10.98 3.24 1.21
CA HIS A 50 -10.78 2.93 2.64
C HIS A 50 -9.41 2.34 3.00
N THR A 51 -8.46 2.32 2.08
CA THR A 51 -7.10 1.83 2.36
C THR A 51 -6.36 2.78 3.28
N MET A 52 -5.64 2.23 4.26
CA MET A 52 -4.84 2.97 5.23
C MET A 52 -3.37 2.64 5.07
N ILE A 53 -2.54 3.66 4.87
CA ILE A 53 -1.10 3.53 4.67
C ILE A 53 -0.38 4.16 5.86
N GLY A 54 0.43 3.36 6.56
CA GLY A 54 1.28 3.80 7.67
C GLY A 54 2.41 4.74 7.23
N PRO A 55 3.12 5.37 8.17
CA PRO A 55 4.18 6.30 7.85
C PRO A 55 5.37 5.64 7.16
N ASN A 56 6.09 6.44 6.36
CA ASN A 56 7.32 6.06 5.67
C ASN A 56 7.14 4.88 4.69
N CYS A 57 5.96 4.68 4.14
CA CYS A 57 5.76 3.67 3.11
C CYS A 57 6.31 4.15 1.77
N THR A 58 6.81 3.22 0.97
CA THR A 58 7.33 3.47 -0.37
C THR A 58 6.65 2.55 -1.38
N ILE A 59 6.07 3.13 -2.43
CA ILE A 59 5.43 2.40 -3.53
C ILE A 59 6.22 2.69 -4.80
N ILE A 60 6.72 1.63 -5.43
CA ILE A 60 7.65 1.72 -6.55
C ILE A 60 7.04 1.02 -7.76
N THR A 61 6.90 1.74 -8.85
CA THR A 61 6.44 1.17 -10.12
C THR A 61 7.57 0.91 -11.11
N THR A 62 8.77 1.40 -10.83
CA THR A 62 9.86 1.45 -11.80
C THR A 62 11.08 0.67 -11.33
N GLY A 63 11.76 0.04 -12.27
CA GLY A 63 13.02 -0.64 -12.07
C GLY A 63 13.93 -0.53 -13.30
N HIS A 64 15.16 -1.02 -13.14
CA HIS A 64 16.13 -1.09 -14.21
C HIS A 64 16.50 -2.54 -14.54
N PRO A 65 16.84 -2.85 -15.79
CA PRO A 65 17.34 -4.17 -16.17
C PRO A 65 18.58 -4.59 -15.34
N ILE A 66 18.66 -5.86 -15.01
CA ILE A 66 19.83 -6.41 -14.30
C ILE A 66 21.06 -6.39 -15.21
N ARG A 67 20.89 -6.52 -16.50
CA ARG A 67 21.99 -6.46 -17.48
C ARG A 67 22.68 -5.08 -17.44
N PRO A 68 24.01 -5.03 -17.22
CA PRO A 68 24.73 -3.77 -17.05
C PRO A 68 24.73 -2.91 -18.31
N ASP A 69 24.86 -3.51 -19.49
CA ASP A 69 24.86 -2.80 -20.78
C ASP A 69 23.53 -2.10 -21.11
N LEU A 70 22.42 -2.60 -20.58
CA LEU A 70 21.11 -1.94 -20.70
C LEU A 70 20.99 -0.78 -19.69
N ARG A 71 21.54 -0.94 -18.49
CA ARG A 71 21.55 0.13 -17.48
C ARG A 71 22.42 1.32 -17.89
N GLU A 72 23.56 1.07 -18.52
CA GLU A 72 24.40 2.16 -19.09
C GLU A 72 23.65 3.05 -20.08
N LYS A 73 22.65 2.49 -20.78
CA LYS A 73 21.77 3.22 -21.68
C LYS A 73 20.58 3.88 -20.98
N VAL A 74 20.57 3.89 -19.64
CA VAL A 74 19.48 4.41 -18.80
C VAL A 74 18.13 3.73 -19.08
N THR A 75 18.15 2.47 -19.53
CA THR A 75 16.94 1.72 -19.79
C THR A 75 16.21 1.47 -18.46
N GLN A 76 14.92 1.70 -18.45
CA GLN A 76 14.05 1.38 -17.31
C GLN A 76 12.76 0.70 -17.81
N TYR A 77 12.06 0.07 -16.87
CA TYR A 77 10.71 -0.46 -17.06
C TYR A 77 9.79 0.04 -15.95
N SER A 78 8.51 0.15 -16.25
CA SER A 78 7.50 0.49 -15.25
C SER A 78 6.38 -0.53 -15.31
N LEU A 79 5.97 -1.02 -14.14
CA LEU A 79 4.87 -1.95 -13.95
C LEU A 79 3.91 -1.37 -12.93
N PRO A 80 2.59 -1.34 -13.18
CA PRO A 80 1.64 -0.74 -12.28
C PRO A 80 1.62 -1.47 -10.92
N VAL A 81 1.35 -0.73 -9.86
CA VAL A 81 1.09 -1.28 -8.52
C VAL A 81 -0.37 -1.01 -8.17
N THR A 82 -1.04 -2.06 -7.72
CA THR A 82 -2.43 -1.97 -7.27
C THR A 82 -2.55 -2.39 -5.81
N ILE A 83 -3.03 -1.49 -4.98
CA ILE A 83 -3.41 -1.76 -3.59
C ILE A 83 -4.93 -1.71 -3.54
N GLY A 84 -5.54 -2.83 -3.16
CA GLY A 84 -6.99 -3.01 -3.17
C GLY A 84 -7.73 -2.13 -2.17
N ARG A 85 -9.01 -2.40 -2.03
CA ARG A 85 -9.91 -1.72 -1.09
C ARG A 85 -9.63 -2.18 0.34
N ASN A 86 -9.73 -1.24 1.29
CA ASN A 86 -9.64 -1.55 2.73
C ASN A 86 -8.37 -2.32 3.13
N VAL A 87 -7.26 -2.05 2.47
CA VAL A 87 -5.95 -2.62 2.80
C VAL A 87 -5.31 -1.79 3.92
N TRP A 88 -4.62 -2.45 4.83
CA TRP A 88 -3.77 -1.75 5.80
C TRP A 88 -2.30 -2.08 5.57
N LEU A 89 -1.52 -1.06 5.21
CA LEU A 89 -0.07 -1.12 5.19
C LEU A 89 0.48 -0.58 6.51
N GLY A 90 1.23 -1.38 7.23
CA GLY A 90 1.98 -0.94 8.42
C GLY A 90 3.09 0.05 8.06
N ALA A 91 3.72 0.64 9.08
CA ALA A 91 4.82 1.57 8.87
C ALA A 91 6.01 0.95 8.13
N ASN A 92 6.72 1.75 7.33
CA ASN A 92 7.93 1.35 6.59
C ASN A 92 7.73 0.16 5.63
N VAL A 93 6.54 -0.01 5.07
CA VAL A 93 6.28 -1.01 4.03
C VAL A 93 6.82 -0.51 2.70
N THR A 94 7.53 -1.38 1.97
CA THR A 94 7.95 -1.14 0.60
C THR A 94 7.26 -2.10 -0.34
N VAL A 95 6.60 -1.56 -1.40
CA VAL A 95 5.92 -2.34 -2.43
C VAL A 95 6.68 -2.20 -3.74
N LEU A 96 7.06 -3.33 -4.35
CA LEU A 96 7.85 -3.39 -5.57
C LEU A 96 6.98 -3.33 -6.84
N PRO A 97 7.60 -3.02 -8.01
CA PRO A 97 6.89 -2.90 -9.28
C PRO A 97 6.06 -4.13 -9.65
N GLY A 98 4.86 -3.91 -10.16
CA GLY A 98 3.96 -4.95 -10.67
C GLY A 98 3.17 -5.70 -9.59
N VAL A 99 3.30 -5.35 -8.32
CA VAL A 99 2.61 -6.02 -7.21
C VAL A 99 1.16 -5.60 -7.13
N THR A 100 0.29 -6.59 -6.92
CA THR A 100 -1.12 -6.41 -6.52
C THR A 100 -1.32 -6.90 -5.09
N ILE A 101 -1.87 -6.05 -4.22
CA ILE A 101 -2.31 -6.42 -2.86
C ILE A 101 -3.84 -6.45 -2.87
N GLY A 102 -4.40 -7.64 -2.63
CA GLY A 102 -5.84 -7.86 -2.66
C GLY A 102 -6.59 -7.18 -1.50
N ASP A 103 -7.88 -6.98 -1.71
CA ASP A 103 -8.78 -6.29 -0.78
C ASP A 103 -8.71 -6.85 0.64
N ASN A 104 -8.95 -5.99 1.62
CA ASN A 104 -9.00 -6.29 3.05
C ASN A 104 -7.70 -6.84 3.65
N SER A 105 -6.61 -6.93 2.90
CA SER A 105 -5.37 -7.52 3.40
C SER A 105 -4.61 -6.57 4.33
N VAL A 106 -3.86 -7.15 5.24
CA VAL A 106 -3.01 -6.45 6.21
C VAL A 106 -1.55 -6.79 5.95
N ILE A 107 -0.73 -5.77 5.72
CA ILE A 107 0.71 -5.90 5.54
C ILE A 107 1.41 -5.37 6.78
N GLY A 108 2.10 -6.25 7.50
CA GLY A 108 2.83 -5.90 8.71
C GLY A 108 3.95 -4.89 8.46
N ALA A 109 4.26 -4.08 9.49
CA ALA A 109 5.30 -3.06 9.40
C ALA A 109 6.66 -3.63 8.97
N CYS A 110 7.47 -2.81 8.30
CA CYS A 110 8.80 -3.14 7.78
C CYS A 110 8.81 -4.28 6.76
N SER A 111 7.70 -4.54 6.08
CA SER A 111 7.63 -5.59 5.05
C SER A 111 8.15 -5.11 3.71
N LEU A 112 8.79 -6.03 2.97
CA LEU A 112 9.17 -5.86 1.57
C LEU A 112 8.27 -6.73 0.69
N VAL A 113 7.26 -6.12 0.05
CA VAL A 113 6.28 -6.83 -0.77
C VAL A 113 6.83 -6.98 -2.19
N THR A 114 7.24 -8.20 -2.53
CA THR A 114 7.90 -8.56 -3.80
C THR A 114 7.01 -9.36 -4.74
N LYS A 115 5.85 -9.81 -4.26
CA LYS A 115 4.88 -10.63 -5.00
C LYS A 115 3.46 -10.26 -4.59
N ASP A 116 2.51 -10.63 -5.41
CA ASP A 116 1.10 -10.41 -5.14
C ASP A 116 0.67 -11.05 -3.82
N ILE A 117 -0.20 -10.35 -3.11
CA ILE A 117 -0.85 -10.82 -1.88
C ILE A 117 -2.34 -11.00 -2.19
N PRO A 118 -2.90 -12.20 -2.01
CA PRO A 118 -4.34 -12.41 -2.19
C PRO A 118 -5.18 -11.56 -1.23
N ALA A 119 -6.46 -11.39 -1.55
CA ALA A 119 -7.39 -10.69 -0.66
C ALA A 119 -7.58 -11.42 0.69
N ASN A 120 -7.95 -10.68 1.72
CA ASN A 120 -8.25 -11.17 3.07
C ASN A 120 -7.06 -11.87 3.78
N MET A 121 -5.84 -11.46 3.49
CA MET A 121 -4.63 -12.05 4.09
C MET A 121 -3.95 -11.12 5.09
N VAL A 122 -3.34 -11.71 6.10
CA VAL A 122 -2.29 -11.09 6.92
C VAL A 122 -0.95 -11.57 6.38
N ALA A 123 -0.11 -10.63 5.97
CA ALA A 123 1.22 -10.92 5.39
C ALA A 123 2.28 -10.00 6.00
N PHE A 124 3.51 -10.47 6.14
CA PHE A 124 4.62 -9.66 6.64
C PHE A 124 5.98 -10.27 6.30
N GLY A 125 7.02 -9.49 6.53
CA GLY A 125 8.42 -9.91 6.48
C GLY A 125 9.21 -9.39 5.29
N GLN A 126 10.49 -9.79 5.22
CA GLN A 126 11.44 -9.43 4.16
C GLN A 126 12.12 -10.68 3.63
N PRO A 127 11.67 -11.24 2.50
CA PRO A 127 10.51 -10.81 1.70
C PRO A 127 9.17 -11.08 2.41
N CYS A 128 8.17 -10.27 2.09
CA CYS A 128 6.81 -10.41 2.62
C CYS A 128 6.20 -11.73 2.18
N LYS A 129 5.60 -12.45 3.12
CA LYS A 129 4.89 -13.71 2.89
C LYS A 129 3.56 -13.72 3.60
N VAL A 130 2.58 -14.36 2.99
CA VAL A 130 1.30 -14.63 3.63
C VAL A 130 1.54 -15.46 4.89
N TYR A 131 1.02 -14.98 6.01
CA TYR A 131 1.09 -15.65 7.30
C TYR A 131 -0.18 -16.47 7.57
N ARG A 132 -1.35 -15.84 7.37
CA ARG A 132 -2.67 -16.47 7.54
C ARG A 132 -3.77 -15.70 6.82
N GLU A 133 -4.90 -16.31 6.68
CA GLU A 133 -6.14 -15.63 6.29
C GLU A 133 -6.74 -14.89 7.50
N ILE A 134 -7.44 -13.79 7.22
CA ILE A 134 -8.29 -13.08 8.19
C ILE A 134 -9.53 -13.93 8.43
N GLY A 135 -9.88 -14.19 9.68
CA GLY A 135 -10.96 -15.13 10.02
C GLY A 135 -11.62 -14.81 11.36
N GLU A 136 -12.42 -15.75 11.87
CA GLU A 136 -13.27 -15.60 13.07
C GLU A 136 -12.53 -15.07 14.32
N HIS A 137 -11.25 -15.35 14.45
CA HIS A 137 -10.45 -14.77 15.55
C HIS A 137 -10.44 -13.23 15.50
N ASP A 138 -10.37 -12.67 14.29
CA ASP A 138 -10.28 -11.22 14.07
C ASP A 138 -11.63 -10.51 14.29
N ASP A 139 -12.72 -11.26 14.32
CA ASP A 139 -14.05 -10.75 14.70
C ASP A 139 -14.15 -10.47 16.19
N VAL A 140 -13.31 -11.15 16.99
CA VAL A 140 -13.35 -11.09 18.46
C VAL A 140 -12.20 -10.25 19.02
N TYR A 141 -11.03 -10.35 18.43
CA TYR A 141 -9.81 -9.71 18.95
C TYR A 141 -9.24 -8.70 17.97
N TYR A 142 -9.00 -7.47 18.44
CA TYR A 142 -8.33 -6.46 17.63
C TYR A 142 -6.81 -6.45 17.78
N TRP A 143 -6.28 -7.04 18.85
CA TRP A 143 -4.84 -7.13 19.10
C TRP A 143 -4.53 -8.20 20.16
N ARG A 144 -3.81 -9.25 19.79
CA ARG A 144 -3.45 -10.37 20.69
C ARG A 144 -4.69 -10.92 21.40
N ASP A 145 -4.76 -10.76 22.73
CA ASP A 145 -5.85 -11.18 23.63
C ASP A 145 -6.83 -10.04 23.98
N ARG A 146 -6.69 -8.89 23.33
CA ARG A 146 -7.56 -7.74 23.54
C ARG A 146 -8.80 -7.84 22.68
N MET A 147 -9.92 -8.04 23.36
CA MET A 147 -11.22 -8.21 22.71
C MET A 147 -11.78 -6.90 22.20
N ILE A 148 -12.48 -6.99 21.07
CA ILE A 148 -13.38 -5.94 20.59
C ILE A 148 -14.56 -5.94 21.56
N ASN A 149 -14.68 -4.88 22.39
CA ASN A 149 -15.84 -4.74 23.26
C ASN A 149 -17.07 -4.36 22.44
N PRO A 150 -18.11 -5.19 22.38
CA PRO A 150 -19.38 -4.80 21.77
C PRO A 150 -20.18 -3.87 22.73
N PRO A 151 -20.93 -2.89 22.18
CA PRO A 151 -20.84 -2.55 20.78
C PRO A 151 -19.67 -1.58 20.54
N TYR A 152 -18.89 -1.83 19.53
CA TYR A 152 -18.00 -0.78 18.97
C TYR A 152 -18.95 0.31 18.49
N ASP A 153 -19.13 1.35 19.30
CA ASP A 153 -20.01 2.46 18.97
C ASP A 153 -19.34 3.22 17.81
N GLN A 154 -19.93 3.10 16.63
CA GLN A 154 -19.46 3.77 15.40
C GLN A 154 -19.66 5.30 15.48
N LYS A 155 -19.78 5.85 16.70
CA LYS A 155 -19.92 7.28 16.96
C LYS A 155 -18.65 7.84 17.55
N GLN A 156 -17.60 7.90 16.75
CA GLN A 156 -16.52 8.88 16.95
C GLN A 156 -16.09 9.42 15.60
#